data_731b01ce11c1f2c9f4242ba0b8a91de0
#
_entry.id   731b01ce11c1f2c9f4242ba0b8a91de0
#
_cell.length_a   1.000
_cell.length_b   1.000
_cell.length_c   1.000
_cell.angle_alpha   90.00
_cell.angle_beta   90.00
_cell.angle_gamma   90.00
#
_symmetry.space_group_name_H-M   'P 1'
#
loop_
_entity.id
_entity.type
_entity.pdbx_description
1 polymer ?
#
loop_
_entity_poly.entity_id
_entity_poly.type
_entity_poly.pdbx_seq_one_letter_code
_entity_poly.pdbx_strand_id
1 'polypeptide(L)'
;SAASDVYKRQLLRGLQIMKKNIFENRLSSILSQNNMLSKIGDSRFVLIGKFDTESKDVLGTTPTKIAYRLNVTLAVGDGFDGTRYAVESLSLKGVGNTEEKAVLNAIKNISGNNEKIANLMKTGRQRIIDYYNINFKNIIAKARQLANNDKFDEAMYTLVGFPEECEGYQQSLDLINDIYMMQLDRQAKEVLKEAQTLWAGDPSEENAPKVMEILSQIDSKSNVYSEAQKLMSSIKNGINAKREREYQDAKAQRDREYRDAIALKNKQIDIHAELTKAGYAAAVKIAKAYSKQKKVKYKVYNIL
;
A
#
# COMPACT_ATOMS: atom_id res chain seq x y z
N SER A 1 28.74 -19.44 -33.07
CA SER A 1 29.82 -18.76 -32.33
C SER A 1 29.22 -18.15 -31.07
N ALA A 2 30.04 -18.03 -30.00
CA ALA A 2 29.57 -17.50 -28.69
C ALA A 2 28.85 -16.13 -28.80
N ALA A 3 29.28 -15.26 -29.71
CA ALA A 3 28.62 -13.97 -29.98
C ALA A 3 27.20 -14.14 -30.58
N SER A 4 26.98 -15.10 -31.44
CA SER A 4 25.66 -15.42 -32.01
C SER A 4 24.70 -15.95 -30.93
N ASP A 5 25.21 -16.72 -29.97
CA ASP A 5 24.40 -17.30 -28.88
C ASP A 5 24.03 -16.25 -27.83
N VAL A 6 24.94 -15.31 -27.55
CA VAL A 6 24.67 -14.15 -26.67
C VAL A 6 23.60 -13.25 -27.30
N TYR A 7 23.70 -12.96 -28.59
CA TYR A 7 22.70 -12.15 -29.30
C TYR A 7 21.31 -12.81 -29.32
N LYS A 8 21.25 -14.12 -29.59
CA LYS A 8 19.98 -14.87 -29.51
C LYS A 8 19.36 -14.84 -28.12
N ARG A 9 20.17 -14.99 -27.04
CA ARG A 9 19.66 -14.91 -25.68
C ARG A 9 19.14 -13.52 -25.33
N GLN A 10 19.81 -12.47 -25.78
CA GLN A 10 19.34 -11.08 -25.57
C GLN A 10 18.03 -10.81 -26.33
N LEU A 11 17.91 -11.28 -27.56
CA LEU A 11 16.70 -11.15 -28.37
C LEU A 11 15.51 -11.89 -27.70
N LEU A 12 15.73 -13.11 -27.24
CA LEU A 12 14.72 -13.90 -26.54
C LEU A 12 14.27 -13.25 -25.22
N ARG A 13 15.20 -12.65 -24.46
CA ARG A 13 14.86 -11.84 -23.27
C ARG A 13 14.02 -10.62 -23.59
N GLY A 14 14.36 -9.90 -24.66
CA GLY A 14 13.60 -8.73 -25.11
C GLY A 14 12.17 -9.09 -25.50
N LEU A 15 11.98 -10.20 -26.20
CA LEU A 15 10.67 -10.73 -26.58
C LEU A 15 9.84 -11.15 -25.36
N GLN A 16 10.46 -11.80 -24.37
CA GLN A 16 9.77 -12.19 -23.14
C GLN A 16 9.33 -10.97 -22.34
N ILE A 17 10.18 -9.93 -22.21
CA ILE A 17 9.84 -8.68 -21.54
C ILE A 17 8.68 -7.98 -22.27
N MET A 18 8.70 -7.94 -23.59
CA MET A 18 7.63 -7.32 -24.39
C MET A 18 6.31 -8.06 -24.22
N LYS A 19 6.30 -9.39 -24.26
CA LYS A 19 5.11 -10.22 -24.03
C LYS A 19 4.53 -9.97 -22.63
N LYS A 20 5.40 -9.91 -21.64
CA LYS A 20 5.02 -9.60 -20.25
C LYS A 20 4.37 -8.22 -20.14
N ASN A 21 5.00 -7.19 -20.67
CA ASN A 21 4.49 -5.82 -20.62
C ASN A 21 3.12 -5.68 -21.29
N ILE A 22 2.93 -6.30 -22.45
CA ILE A 22 1.64 -6.26 -23.16
C ILE A 22 0.58 -7.00 -22.34
N PHE A 23 0.92 -8.13 -21.73
CA PHE A 23 0.01 -8.88 -20.88
C PHE A 23 -0.40 -8.07 -19.63
N GLU A 24 0.55 -7.46 -18.94
CA GLU A 24 0.30 -6.59 -17.78
C GLU A 24 -0.58 -5.38 -18.15
N ASN A 25 -0.34 -4.76 -19.31
CA ASN A 25 -1.17 -3.67 -19.81
C ASN A 25 -2.61 -4.11 -20.08
N ARG A 26 -2.81 -5.35 -20.56
CA ARG A 26 -4.14 -5.93 -20.73
C ARG A 26 -4.85 -6.17 -19.42
N LEU A 27 -4.15 -6.68 -18.40
CA LEU A 27 -4.71 -6.84 -17.05
C LEU A 27 -5.10 -5.47 -16.46
N SER A 28 -4.27 -4.46 -16.60
CA SER A 28 -4.58 -3.10 -16.14
C SER A 28 -5.80 -2.52 -16.87
N SER A 29 -5.94 -2.78 -18.15
CA SER A 29 -7.12 -2.37 -18.94
C SER A 29 -8.40 -3.03 -18.47
N ILE A 30 -8.35 -4.33 -18.11
CA ILE A 30 -9.50 -5.04 -17.53
C ILE A 30 -9.95 -4.38 -16.23
N LEU A 31 -9.00 -4.07 -15.33
CA LEU A 31 -9.30 -3.40 -14.07
C LEU A 31 -9.96 -2.04 -14.27
N SER A 32 -9.42 -1.24 -15.19
CA SER A 32 -9.98 0.07 -15.56
C SER A 32 -11.41 -0.04 -16.08
N GLN A 33 -11.65 -0.97 -17.01
CA GLN A 33 -12.96 -1.15 -17.64
C GLN A 33 -14.04 -1.63 -16.67
N ASN A 34 -13.65 -2.32 -15.61
CA ASN A 34 -14.58 -2.85 -14.60
C ASN A 34 -14.69 -1.98 -13.33
N ASN A 35 -14.17 -0.75 -13.35
CA ASN A 35 -14.14 0.16 -12.20
C ASN A 35 -13.54 -0.47 -10.91
N MET A 36 -12.62 -1.41 -11.07
CA MET A 36 -11.96 -2.09 -9.96
C MET A 36 -10.61 -1.48 -9.60
N LEU A 37 -10.23 -0.38 -10.24
CA LEU A 37 -9.12 0.43 -9.77
C LEU A 37 -9.56 1.13 -8.49
N SER A 38 -8.86 0.84 -7.41
CA SER A 38 -9.08 1.51 -6.13
C SER A 38 -8.87 3.02 -6.30
N LYS A 39 -9.81 3.81 -5.80
CA LYS A 39 -9.70 5.28 -5.73
C LYS A 39 -8.53 5.73 -4.85
N ILE A 40 -8.07 4.86 -3.98
CA ILE A 40 -6.93 5.04 -3.07
C ILE A 40 -5.84 4.13 -3.60
N GLY A 41 -4.87 4.67 -4.29
CA GLY A 41 -3.80 4.13 -5.13
C GLY A 41 -3.09 2.81 -4.80
N ASP A 42 -3.56 2.05 -3.80
CA ASP A 42 -2.96 0.80 -3.36
C ASP A 42 -4.04 -0.22 -2.99
N SER A 43 -4.56 -0.87 -4.00
CA SER A 43 -5.52 -1.94 -3.79
C SER A 43 -4.87 -3.15 -3.12
N ARG A 44 -5.51 -3.66 -2.06
CA ARG A 44 -5.23 -4.96 -1.49
C ARG A 44 -5.54 -6.08 -2.48
N PHE A 45 -6.62 -5.90 -3.25
CA PHE A 45 -7.07 -6.89 -4.21
C PHE A 45 -6.37 -6.75 -5.55
N VAL A 46 -6.02 -7.88 -6.15
CA VAL A 46 -5.22 -7.95 -7.36
C VAL A 46 -5.85 -8.88 -8.38
N LEU A 47 -5.66 -8.55 -9.65
CA LEU A 47 -5.86 -9.45 -10.77
C LEU A 47 -4.53 -10.08 -11.13
N ILE A 48 -4.47 -11.40 -11.07
CA ILE A 48 -3.27 -12.18 -11.38
C ILE A 48 -3.55 -12.98 -12.64
N GLY A 49 -2.55 -13.08 -13.52
CA GLY A 49 -2.69 -13.85 -14.72
C GLY A 49 -1.41 -14.63 -15.08
N LYS A 50 -1.61 -15.74 -15.74
CA LYS A 50 -0.57 -16.49 -16.43
C LYS A 50 -1.09 -16.99 -17.76
N PHE A 51 -0.19 -17.22 -18.70
CA PHE A 51 -0.54 -17.87 -19.96
C PHE A 51 0.52 -18.92 -20.35
N ASP A 52 0.04 -19.98 -21.00
CA ASP A 52 0.85 -21.06 -21.53
C ASP A 52 0.43 -21.32 -22.98
N THR A 53 1.34 -21.84 -23.80
CA THR A 53 1.00 -22.28 -25.17
C THR A 53 0.21 -23.58 -25.09
N GLU A 54 -1.02 -23.57 -25.63
CA GLU A 54 -1.87 -24.75 -25.75
C GLU A 54 -1.57 -25.50 -27.05
N SER A 55 -1.53 -24.77 -28.18
CA SER A 55 -1.19 -25.35 -29.48
C SER A 55 -0.57 -24.33 -30.42
N LYS A 56 0.13 -24.85 -31.41
CA LYS A 56 0.71 -24.10 -32.53
C LYS A 56 0.40 -24.84 -33.81
N ASP A 57 -0.24 -24.17 -34.77
CA ASP A 57 -0.59 -24.68 -36.08
C ASP A 57 0.00 -23.81 -37.18
N VAL A 58 0.54 -24.44 -38.22
CA VAL A 58 0.98 -23.76 -39.42
C VAL A 58 -0.15 -23.81 -40.45
N LEU A 59 -0.65 -22.65 -40.82
CA LEU A 59 -1.74 -22.53 -41.79
C LEU A 59 -1.20 -22.49 -43.20
N GLY A 60 -1.73 -23.35 -44.07
CA GLY A 60 -1.37 -23.43 -45.50
C GLY A 60 -1.89 -22.27 -46.36
N THR A 61 -1.71 -21.03 -45.87
CA THR A 61 -2.09 -19.79 -46.60
C THR A 61 -0.91 -19.22 -47.37
N THR A 62 -1.17 -18.34 -48.33
CA THR A 62 -0.11 -17.60 -49.06
C THR A 62 -0.26 -16.10 -48.76
N PRO A 63 0.66 -15.48 -47.99
CA PRO A 63 1.80 -16.10 -47.29
C PRO A 63 1.40 -17.01 -46.13
N THR A 64 2.28 -17.95 -45.78
CA THR A 64 2.09 -18.88 -44.65
C THR A 64 1.86 -18.11 -43.34
N LYS A 65 0.86 -18.52 -42.58
CA LYS A 65 0.53 -17.95 -41.26
C LYS A 65 0.69 -19.00 -40.18
N ILE A 66 0.96 -18.54 -38.97
CA ILE A 66 1.04 -19.34 -37.77
C ILE A 66 -0.12 -18.96 -36.88
N ALA A 67 -0.87 -19.98 -36.43
CA ALA A 67 -1.90 -19.80 -35.41
C ALA A 67 -1.39 -20.34 -34.07
N TYR A 68 -1.44 -19.50 -33.05
CA TYR A 68 -1.19 -19.90 -31.65
C TYR A 68 -2.48 -19.90 -30.87
N ARG A 69 -2.63 -20.93 -30.06
CA ARG A 69 -3.66 -20.98 -29.03
C ARG A 69 -2.98 -20.90 -27.67
N LEU A 70 -3.34 -19.88 -26.88
CA LEU A 70 -2.85 -19.69 -25.53
C LEU A 70 -3.92 -20.07 -24.52
N ASN A 71 -3.54 -20.84 -23.52
CA ASN A 71 -4.35 -21.03 -22.32
C ASN A 71 -4.00 -19.94 -21.32
N VAL A 72 -4.98 -19.09 -21.00
CA VAL A 72 -4.82 -17.98 -20.06
C VAL A 72 -5.61 -18.28 -18.81
N THR A 73 -4.96 -18.25 -17.66
CA THR A 73 -5.60 -18.39 -16.35
C THR A 73 -5.53 -17.06 -15.62
N LEU A 74 -6.69 -16.53 -15.23
CA LEU A 74 -6.82 -15.29 -14.47
C LEU A 74 -7.40 -15.60 -13.10
N ALA A 75 -6.96 -14.87 -12.09
CA ALA A 75 -7.48 -14.97 -10.72
C ALA A 75 -7.64 -13.60 -10.09
N VAL A 76 -8.77 -13.38 -9.44
CA VAL A 76 -9.00 -12.25 -8.52
C VAL A 76 -8.65 -12.73 -7.12
N GLY A 77 -7.75 -12.04 -6.44
CA GLY A 77 -7.26 -12.46 -5.14
C GLY A 77 -6.85 -11.31 -4.23
N ASP A 78 -6.48 -11.68 -3.02
CA ASP A 78 -5.92 -10.79 -2.02
C ASP A 78 -4.40 -10.74 -2.18
N GLY A 79 -3.88 -9.56 -2.52
CA GLY A 79 -2.45 -9.35 -2.70
C GLY A 79 -1.65 -9.38 -1.39
N PHE A 80 -2.29 -9.35 -0.21
CA PHE A 80 -1.63 -9.36 1.09
C PHE A 80 -1.48 -10.78 1.65
N ASP A 81 -2.53 -11.59 1.57
CA ASP A 81 -2.53 -12.95 2.16
C ASP A 81 -2.58 -14.08 1.13
N GLY A 82 -2.75 -13.76 -0.15
CA GLY A 82 -2.77 -14.73 -1.24
C GLY A 82 -4.09 -15.49 -1.42
N THR A 83 -5.16 -15.10 -0.71
CA THR A 83 -6.49 -15.71 -0.88
C THR A 83 -6.99 -15.46 -2.30
N ARG A 84 -7.50 -16.52 -2.95
CA ARG A 84 -8.12 -16.44 -4.27
C ARG A 84 -9.63 -16.44 -4.12
N TYR A 85 -10.27 -15.39 -4.62
CA TYR A 85 -11.73 -15.25 -4.58
C TYR A 85 -12.42 -15.82 -5.82
N ALA A 86 -11.78 -15.70 -6.99
CA ALA A 86 -12.30 -16.28 -8.23
C ALA A 86 -11.13 -16.61 -9.18
N VAL A 87 -11.32 -17.66 -9.97
CA VAL A 87 -10.35 -18.11 -10.98
C VAL A 87 -11.10 -18.48 -12.25
N GLU A 88 -10.57 -18.10 -13.41
CA GLU A 88 -11.10 -18.46 -14.71
C GLU A 88 -9.96 -18.82 -15.67
N SER A 89 -10.20 -19.79 -16.51
CA SER A 89 -9.29 -20.18 -17.59
C SER A 89 -10.00 -20.03 -18.94
N LEU A 90 -9.28 -19.45 -19.90
CA LEU A 90 -9.80 -19.25 -21.24
C LEU A 90 -8.72 -19.55 -22.27
N SER A 91 -9.15 -19.99 -23.44
CA SER A 91 -8.29 -20.26 -24.59
C SER A 91 -8.40 -19.11 -25.59
N LEU A 92 -7.29 -18.51 -25.96
CA LEU A 92 -7.23 -17.37 -26.89
C LEU A 92 -6.39 -17.71 -28.11
N LYS A 93 -6.93 -17.43 -29.29
CA LYS A 93 -6.26 -17.65 -30.56
C LYS A 93 -5.65 -16.35 -31.08
N GLY A 94 -4.41 -16.42 -31.54
CA GLY A 94 -3.75 -15.37 -32.29
C GLY A 94 -3.16 -15.93 -33.59
N VAL A 95 -3.20 -15.16 -34.66
CA VAL A 95 -2.65 -15.51 -35.95
C VAL A 95 -1.66 -14.44 -36.38
N GLY A 96 -0.51 -14.84 -36.92
CA GLY A 96 0.54 -13.94 -37.37
C GLY A 96 1.43 -14.60 -38.43
N ASN A 97 2.23 -13.80 -39.12
CA ASN A 97 3.21 -14.29 -40.07
C ASN A 97 4.46 -14.89 -39.38
N THR A 98 4.64 -14.62 -38.09
CA THR A 98 5.68 -15.19 -37.24
C THR A 98 5.07 -15.66 -35.95
N GLU A 99 5.78 -16.53 -35.19
CA GLU A 99 5.35 -17.02 -33.90
C GLU A 99 5.10 -15.87 -32.93
N GLU A 100 6.03 -14.91 -32.88
CA GLU A 100 5.94 -13.75 -31.98
C GLU A 100 4.67 -12.92 -32.27
N LYS A 101 4.39 -12.66 -33.54
CA LYS A 101 3.19 -11.92 -33.96
C LYS A 101 1.92 -12.69 -33.61
N ALA A 102 1.91 -13.99 -33.79
CA ALA A 102 0.77 -14.84 -33.45
C ALA A 102 0.49 -14.81 -31.93
N VAL A 103 1.52 -14.97 -31.10
CA VAL A 103 1.41 -14.90 -29.61
C VAL A 103 0.97 -13.52 -29.16
N LEU A 104 1.57 -12.45 -29.67
CA LEU A 104 1.18 -11.09 -29.34
C LEU A 104 -0.27 -10.78 -29.71
N ASN A 105 -0.74 -11.29 -30.88
CA ASN A 105 -2.13 -11.12 -31.29
C ASN A 105 -3.08 -11.92 -30.38
N ALA A 106 -2.70 -13.09 -29.88
CA ALA A 106 -3.46 -13.83 -28.89
C ALA A 106 -3.57 -13.06 -27.57
N ILE A 107 -2.46 -12.50 -27.08
CA ILE A 107 -2.44 -11.68 -25.84
C ILE A 107 -3.30 -10.43 -26.00
N LYS A 108 -3.29 -9.77 -27.15
CA LYS A 108 -4.13 -8.59 -27.42
C LYS A 108 -5.62 -8.88 -27.39
N ASN A 109 -6.04 -10.13 -27.55
CA ASN A 109 -7.44 -10.56 -27.40
C ASN A 109 -7.90 -10.69 -25.95
N ILE A 110 -7.02 -10.53 -24.98
CA ILE A 110 -7.39 -10.39 -23.57
C ILE A 110 -8.10 -9.05 -23.41
N SER A 111 -9.39 -9.08 -23.09
CA SER A 111 -10.23 -7.89 -23.00
C SER A 111 -11.28 -8.04 -21.92
N GLY A 112 -11.62 -6.95 -21.23
CA GLY A 112 -12.73 -6.88 -20.28
C GLY A 112 -14.11 -7.12 -20.91
N ASN A 113 -14.21 -7.02 -22.25
CA ASN A 113 -15.43 -7.34 -23.00
C ASN A 113 -15.61 -8.85 -23.22
N ASN A 114 -14.61 -9.68 -22.93
CA ASN A 114 -14.77 -11.12 -22.96
C ASN A 114 -15.70 -11.56 -21.82
N GLU A 115 -16.72 -12.33 -22.15
CA GLU A 115 -17.77 -12.74 -21.20
C GLU A 115 -17.20 -13.50 -19.99
N LYS A 116 -16.26 -14.39 -20.20
CA LYS A 116 -15.59 -15.13 -19.10
C LYS A 116 -14.80 -14.18 -18.19
N ILE A 117 -14.11 -13.21 -18.76
CA ILE A 117 -13.36 -12.21 -17.99
C ILE A 117 -14.31 -11.28 -17.24
N ALA A 118 -15.38 -10.82 -17.87
CA ALA A 118 -16.40 -10.00 -17.22
C ALA A 118 -17.07 -10.75 -16.05
N ASN A 119 -17.39 -12.02 -16.22
CA ASN A 119 -17.93 -12.88 -15.18
C ASN A 119 -16.92 -13.14 -14.05
N LEU A 120 -15.64 -13.34 -14.36
CA LEU A 120 -14.57 -13.46 -13.36
C LEU A 120 -14.50 -12.22 -12.48
N MET A 121 -14.50 -11.03 -13.09
CA MET A 121 -14.41 -9.77 -12.36
C MET A 121 -15.65 -9.55 -11.48
N LYS A 122 -16.83 -9.78 -12.01
CA LYS A 122 -18.09 -9.68 -11.26
C LYS A 122 -18.14 -10.67 -10.08
N THR A 123 -17.78 -11.92 -10.32
CA THR A 123 -17.79 -12.99 -9.30
C THR A 123 -16.73 -12.72 -8.24
N GLY A 124 -15.52 -12.32 -8.64
CA GLY A 124 -14.45 -11.99 -7.73
C GLY A 124 -14.82 -10.85 -6.80
N ARG A 125 -15.36 -9.77 -7.35
CA ARG A 125 -15.86 -8.63 -6.57
C ARG A 125 -16.95 -9.05 -5.58
N GLN A 126 -17.95 -9.80 -6.03
CA GLN A 126 -19.03 -10.23 -5.16
C GLN A 126 -18.54 -11.10 -4.02
N ARG A 127 -17.66 -12.04 -4.28
CA ARG A 127 -17.07 -12.91 -3.24
C ARG A 127 -16.22 -12.16 -2.23
N ILE A 128 -15.51 -11.11 -2.66
CA ILE A 128 -14.79 -10.22 -1.75
C ILE A 128 -15.78 -9.51 -0.82
N ILE A 129 -16.84 -8.90 -1.38
CA ILE A 129 -17.86 -8.19 -0.62
C ILE A 129 -18.55 -9.15 0.38
N ASP A 130 -18.93 -10.33 -0.07
CA ASP A 130 -19.59 -11.35 0.76
C ASP A 130 -18.68 -11.78 1.93
N TYR A 131 -17.40 -12.02 1.65
CA TYR A 131 -16.41 -12.36 2.68
C TYR A 131 -16.32 -11.28 3.76
N TYR A 132 -16.20 -10.02 3.35
CA TYR A 132 -16.09 -8.92 4.31
C TYR A 132 -17.40 -8.67 5.08
N ASN A 133 -18.56 -8.76 4.43
CA ASN A 133 -19.85 -8.63 5.11
C ASN A 133 -20.09 -9.74 6.15
N ILE A 134 -19.67 -10.96 5.84
CA ILE A 134 -19.80 -12.08 6.78
C ILE A 134 -18.85 -11.94 7.97
N ASN A 135 -17.62 -11.46 7.72
CA ASN A 135 -16.54 -11.51 8.69
C ASN A 135 -16.23 -10.17 9.38
N PHE A 136 -16.86 -9.05 8.98
CA PHE A 136 -16.42 -7.71 9.42
C PHE A 136 -16.39 -7.54 10.94
N LYS A 137 -17.35 -8.08 11.67
CA LYS A 137 -17.39 -7.98 13.15
C LYS A 137 -16.17 -8.64 13.79
N ASN A 138 -15.80 -9.82 13.29
CA ASN A 138 -14.62 -10.55 13.78
C ASN A 138 -13.31 -9.84 13.39
N ILE A 139 -13.24 -9.30 12.19
CA ILE A 139 -12.07 -8.55 11.70
C ILE A 139 -11.87 -7.29 12.55
N ILE A 140 -12.92 -6.52 12.79
CA ILE A 140 -12.90 -5.32 13.62
C ILE A 140 -12.51 -5.67 15.07
N ALA A 141 -13.11 -6.72 15.66
CA ALA A 141 -12.79 -7.15 17.02
C ALA A 141 -11.32 -7.58 17.16
N LYS A 142 -10.81 -8.34 16.19
CA LYS A 142 -9.41 -8.76 16.15
C LYS A 142 -8.45 -7.57 16.03
N ALA A 143 -8.76 -6.61 15.17
CA ALA A 143 -7.96 -5.40 15.01
C ALA A 143 -7.91 -4.57 16.31
N ARG A 144 -9.04 -4.42 17.01
CA ARG A 144 -9.09 -3.76 18.33
C ARG A 144 -8.22 -4.47 19.36
N GLN A 145 -8.29 -5.79 19.42
CA GLN A 145 -7.48 -6.59 20.32
C GLN A 145 -5.98 -6.43 20.04
N LEU A 146 -5.59 -6.45 18.77
CA LEU A 146 -4.20 -6.23 18.35
C LEU A 146 -3.72 -4.83 18.74
N ALA A 147 -4.51 -3.81 18.50
CA ALA A 147 -4.19 -2.43 18.85
C ALA A 147 -4.05 -2.23 20.38
N ASN A 148 -4.92 -2.84 21.17
CA ASN A 148 -4.85 -2.80 22.63
C ASN A 148 -3.60 -3.49 23.19
N ASN A 149 -2.98 -4.37 22.41
CA ASN A 149 -1.70 -5.01 22.72
C ASN A 149 -0.50 -4.33 22.06
N ASP A 150 -0.63 -3.08 21.66
CA ASP A 150 0.40 -2.28 20.96
C ASP A 150 0.85 -2.89 19.61
N LYS A 151 0.09 -3.83 19.03
CA LYS A 151 0.36 -4.45 17.73
C LYS A 151 -0.30 -3.68 16.60
N PHE A 152 0.08 -2.41 16.47
CA PHE A 152 -0.56 -1.47 15.55
C PHE A 152 -0.44 -1.87 14.09
N ASP A 153 0.73 -2.32 13.66
CA ASP A 153 1.00 -2.73 12.28
C ASP A 153 0.14 -3.94 11.86
N GLU A 154 0.00 -4.92 12.76
CA GLU A 154 -0.86 -6.09 12.53
C GLU A 154 -2.34 -5.69 12.48
N ALA A 155 -2.76 -4.78 13.35
CA ALA A 155 -4.12 -4.28 13.38
C ALA A 155 -4.48 -3.54 12.07
N MET A 156 -3.60 -2.66 11.59
CA MET A 156 -3.78 -1.95 10.33
C MET A 156 -3.78 -2.89 9.13
N TYR A 157 -2.87 -3.88 9.12
CA TYR A 157 -2.86 -4.94 8.10
C TYR A 157 -4.19 -5.67 8.01
N THR A 158 -4.83 -5.93 9.17
CA THR A 158 -6.12 -6.61 9.24
C THR A 158 -7.27 -5.77 8.67
N LEU A 159 -7.21 -4.44 8.80
CA LEU A 159 -8.29 -3.51 8.45
C LEU A 159 -8.21 -2.94 7.04
N VAL A 160 -7.02 -2.88 6.47
CA VAL A 160 -6.82 -2.31 5.14
C VAL A 160 -7.51 -3.15 4.08
N GLY A 161 -8.30 -2.52 3.22
CA GLY A 161 -8.89 -3.12 2.03
C GLY A 161 -10.35 -3.51 2.13
N PHE A 162 -11.09 -3.08 3.15
CA PHE A 162 -12.55 -3.21 3.14
C PHE A 162 -13.13 -2.52 1.90
N PRO A 163 -13.94 -3.21 1.08
CA PRO A 163 -14.66 -2.57 0.00
C PRO A 163 -15.67 -1.53 0.51
N GLU A 164 -15.85 -0.44 -0.25
CA GLU A 164 -16.77 0.66 0.13
C GLU A 164 -18.22 0.18 0.30
N GLU A 165 -18.61 -0.88 -0.40
CA GLU A 165 -19.97 -1.45 -0.37
C GLU A 165 -20.24 -2.33 0.85
N CYS A 166 -19.22 -2.63 1.65
CA CYS A 166 -19.36 -3.50 2.82
C CYS A 166 -19.91 -2.74 4.03
N GLU A 167 -20.73 -3.42 4.83
CA GLU A 167 -21.28 -2.86 6.07
C GLU A 167 -20.21 -2.39 7.06
N GLY A 168 -19.07 -3.08 7.10
CA GLY A 168 -17.95 -2.77 7.97
C GLY A 168 -17.02 -1.68 7.46
N TYR A 169 -17.25 -1.12 6.27
CA TYR A 169 -16.33 -0.17 5.63
C TYR A 169 -16.05 1.06 6.51
N GLN A 170 -17.10 1.79 6.90
CA GLN A 170 -16.92 2.99 7.72
C GLN A 170 -16.28 2.66 9.09
N GLN A 171 -16.68 1.57 9.71
CA GLN A 171 -16.10 1.13 10.97
C GLN A 171 -14.61 0.78 10.85
N SER A 172 -14.21 0.21 9.71
CA SER A 172 -12.79 -0.08 9.45
C SER A 172 -11.96 1.20 9.31
N LEU A 173 -12.48 2.20 8.62
CA LEU A 173 -11.82 3.51 8.47
C LEU A 173 -11.69 4.23 9.81
N ASP A 174 -12.76 4.26 10.59
CA ASP A 174 -12.77 4.90 11.91
C ASP A 174 -11.76 4.21 12.84
N LEU A 175 -11.71 2.89 12.84
CA LEU A 175 -10.76 2.13 13.64
C LEU A 175 -9.32 2.30 13.17
N ILE A 176 -9.06 2.39 11.86
CA ILE A 176 -7.72 2.72 11.34
C ILE A 176 -7.26 4.06 11.88
N ASN A 177 -8.16 5.04 11.90
CA ASN A 177 -7.85 6.36 12.42
C ASN A 177 -7.55 6.34 13.92
N ASP A 178 -8.37 5.62 14.70
CA ASP A 178 -8.15 5.42 16.14
C ASP A 178 -6.80 4.73 16.42
N ILE A 179 -6.48 3.68 15.68
CA ILE A 179 -5.21 2.95 15.80
C ILE A 179 -4.02 3.84 15.44
N TYR A 180 -4.15 4.66 14.40
CA TYR A 180 -3.13 5.64 14.03
C TYR A 180 -2.87 6.64 15.16
N MET A 181 -3.93 7.14 15.81
CA MET A 181 -3.80 8.03 16.97
C MET A 181 -3.20 7.32 18.17
N MET A 182 -3.57 6.05 18.43
CA MET A 182 -2.97 5.25 19.51
C MET A 182 -1.46 5.06 19.30
N GLN A 183 -1.05 4.77 18.07
CA GLN A 183 0.37 4.64 17.73
C GLN A 183 1.13 5.95 17.92
N LEU A 184 0.53 7.06 17.49
CA LEU A 184 1.09 8.41 17.66
C LEU A 184 1.24 8.76 19.15
N ASP A 185 0.24 8.47 19.96
CA ASP A 185 0.29 8.67 21.42
C ASP A 185 1.36 7.81 22.08
N ARG A 186 1.52 6.56 21.62
CA ARG A 186 2.55 5.66 22.13
C ARG A 186 3.95 6.20 21.85
N GLN A 187 4.19 6.63 20.61
CA GLN A 187 5.48 7.24 20.21
C GLN A 187 5.74 8.52 20.99
N ALA A 188 4.74 9.37 21.14
CA ALA A 188 4.87 10.62 21.89
C ALA A 188 5.20 10.38 23.36
N LYS A 189 4.63 9.35 24.00
CA LYS A 189 4.97 8.96 25.37
C LYS A 189 6.43 8.51 25.53
N GLU A 190 6.94 7.78 24.54
CA GLU A 190 8.35 7.35 24.53
C GLU A 190 9.29 8.55 24.40
N VAL A 191 8.99 9.47 23.49
CA VAL A 191 9.76 10.72 23.28
C VAL A 191 9.72 11.58 24.55
N LEU A 192 8.55 11.73 25.19
CA LEU A 192 8.42 12.47 26.44
C LEU A 192 9.25 11.85 27.56
N LYS A 193 9.19 10.53 27.70
CA LYS A 193 9.98 9.79 28.71
C LYS A 193 11.48 9.95 28.47
N GLU A 194 11.93 9.92 27.21
CA GLU A 194 13.33 10.17 26.86
C GLU A 194 13.76 11.57 27.29
N ALA A 195 12.97 12.59 26.93
CA ALA A 195 13.23 13.96 27.31
C ALA A 195 13.26 14.18 28.82
N GLN A 196 12.30 13.59 29.55
CA GLN A 196 12.26 13.61 31.02
C GLN A 196 13.51 12.97 31.66
N THR A 197 13.93 11.84 31.13
CA THR A 197 15.10 11.11 31.60
C THR A 197 16.40 11.91 31.37
N LEU A 198 16.54 12.49 30.18
CA LEU A 198 17.69 13.32 29.85
C LEU A 198 17.75 14.59 30.72
N TRP A 199 16.63 15.22 30.94
CA TRP A 199 16.55 16.41 31.80
C TRP A 199 16.82 16.10 33.26
N ALA A 200 16.27 15.00 33.78
CA ALA A 200 16.49 14.56 35.14
C ALA A 200 17.95 14.14 35.41
N GLY A 201 18.63 13.60 34.40
CA GLY A 201 20.04 13.20 34.50
C GLY A 201 21.03 14.38 34.44
N ASP A 202 20.70 15.42 33.69
CA ASP A 202 21.51 16.63 33.54
C ASP A 202 20.62 17.87 33.33
N PRO A 203 20.15 18.52 34.39
CA PRO A 203 19.31 19.71 34.29
C PRO A 203 20.16 20.99 34.05
N SER A 204 21.12 20.91 33.16
CA SER A 204 22.02 22.01 32.82
C SER A 204 21.50 22.87 31.67
N GLU A 205 22.00 24.08 31.59
CA GLU A 205 21.73 25.00 30.50
C GLU A 205 22.24 24.49 29.15
N GLU A 206 23.34 23.71 29.16
CA GLU A 206 23.89 23.09 27.93
C GLU A 206 23.01 21.98 27.40
N ASN A 207 22.38 21.22 28.28
CA ASN A 207 21.51 20.11 27.91
C ASN A 207 20.09 20.57 27.51
N ALA A 208 19.65 21.73 27.96
CA ALA A 208 18.32 22.26 27.71
C ALA A 208 17.92 22.31 26.21
N PRO A 209 18.77 22.80 25.29
CA PRO A 209 18.42 22.83 23.87
C PRO A 209 18.16 21.44 23.29
N LYS A 210 18.94 20.44 23.71
CA LYS A 210 18.78 19.04 23.25
C LYS A 210 17.45 18.45 23.73
N VAL A 211 17.11 18.66 25.01
CA VAL A 211 15.87 18.18 25.59
C VAL A 211 14.66 18.87 24.90
N MET A 212 14.78 20.16 24.64
CA MET A 212 13.75 20.91 23.93
C MET A 212 13.55 20.45 22.49
N GLU A 213 14.63 20.09 21.79
CA GLU A 213 14.56 19.53 20.44
C GLU A 213 13.79 18.18 20.45
N ILE A 214 14.08 17.32 21.42
CA ILE A 214 13.35 16.06 21.59
C ILE A 214 11.87 16.32 21.86
N LEU A 215 11.54 17.23 22.78
CA LEU A 215 10.15 17.59 23.10
C LEU A 215 9.41 18.22 21.91
N SER A 216 10.12 18.92 21.03
CA SER A 216 9.52 19.53 19.83
C SER A 216 9.03 18.52 18.81
N GLN A 217 9.46 17.27 18.89
CA GLN A 217 9.01 16.18 18.03
C GLN A 217 7.62 15.64 18.41
N ILE A 218 7.11 15.99 19.61
CA ILE A 218 5.80 15.55 20.07
C ILE A 218 4.70 16.28 19.32
N ASP A 219 3.85 15.52 18.62
CA ASP A 219 2.72 16.06 17.87
C ASP A 219 1.70 16.71 18.81
N SER A 220 1.17 17.86 18.40
CA SER A 220 0.15 18.61 19.17
C SER A 220 -1.16 17.84 19.37
N LYS A 221 -1.42 16.81 18.56
CA LYS A 221 -2.59 15.94 18.68
C LYS A 221 -2.41 14.83 19.71
N SER A 222 -1.18 14.62 20.19
CA SER A 222 -0.87 13.62 21.18
C SER A 222 -1.48 13.97 22.55
N ASN A 223 -1.90 12.94 23.28
CA ASN A 223 -2.47 13.08 24.63
C ASN A 223 -1.44 13.54 25.68
N VAL A 224 -0.13 13.48 25.37
CA VAL A 224 0.96 13.95 26.25
C VAL A 224 1.51 15.33 25.85
N TYR A 225 0.96 15.97 24.84
CA TYR A 225 1.44 17.27 24.38
C TYR A 225 1.40 18.35 25.48
N SER A 226 0.32 18.39 26.26
CA SER A 226 0.21 19.31 27.40
C SER A 226 1.30 19.09 28.44
N GLU A 227 1.66 17.84 28.72
CA GLU A 227 2.73 17.49 29.64
C GLU A 227 4.10 17.89 29.10
N ALA A 228 4.34 17.67 27.80
CA ALA A 228 5.53 18.14 27.11
C ALA A 228 5.68 19.66 27.20
N GLN A 229 4.61 20.41 27.00
CA GLN A 229 4.59 21.87 27.14
C GLN A 229 4.89 22.35 28.58
N LYS A 230 4.38 21.64 29.58
CA LYS A 230 4.72 21.92 31.00
C LYS A 230 6.20 21.68 31.26
N LEU A 231 6.78 20.61 30.76
CA LEU A 231 8.20 20.33 30.90
C LEU A 231 9.04 21.39 30.19
N MET A 232 8.68 21.79 28.97
CA MET A 232 9.33 22.88 28.24
C MET A 232 9.29 24.19 29.03
N SER A 233 8.16 24.51 29.64
CA SER A 233 8.00 25.70 30.48
C SER A 233 8.86 25.62 31.75
N SER A 234 8.95 24.46 32.38
CA SER A 234 9.78 24.23 33.53
C SER A 234 11.27 24.39 33.23
N ILE A 235 11.72 23.83 32.11
CA ILE A 235 13.11 23.99 31.62
C ILE A 235 13.43 25.46 31.38
N LYS A 236 12.49 26.18 30.72
CA LYS A 236 12.62 27.61 30.44
C LYS A 236 12.77 28.44 31.73
N ASN A 237 11.95 28.16 32.73
CA ASN A 237 11.98 28.88 34.01
C ASN A 237 13.27 28.65 34.82
N GLY A 238 13.98 27.56 34.53
CA GLY A 238 15.27 27.22 35.14
C GLY A 238 16.48 27.90 34.49
N ILE A 239 16.29 28.54 33.33
CA ILE A 239 17.36 29.18 32.56
C ILE A 239 17.51 30.66 32.95
N ASN A 240 18.75 31.11 33.12
CA ASN A 240 19.14 32.46 33.52
C ASN A 240 18.69 33.53 32.50
N ALA A 241 18.20 34.70 32.98
CA ALA A 241 17.53 35.75 32.20
C ALA A 241 18.32 36.32 31.03
N LYS A 242 19.65 36.26 31.02
CA LYS A 242 20.49 36.77 29.93
C LYS A 242 20.49 35.80 28.73
N ARG A 243 20.44 34.50 28.96
CA ARG A 243 20.33 33.48 27.90
C ARG A 243 18.88 33.15 27.56
N GLU A 244 17.94 33.56 28.40
CA GLU A 244 16.52 33.41 28.11
C GLU A 244 16.09 34.13 26.84
N ARG A 245 16.70 35.30 26.53
CA ARG A 245 16.39 36.03 25.28
C ARG A 245 16.83 35.26 24.04
N GLU A 246 18.09 34.78 24.03
CA GLU A 246 18.61 33.97 22.89
C GLU A 246 17.82 32.68 22.74
N TYR A 247 17.42 32.08 23.86
CA TYR A 247 16.60 30.90 23.89
C TYR A 247 15.17 31.16 23.39
N GLN A 248 14.58 32.30 23.75
CA GLN A 248 13.25 32.75 23.30
C GLN A 248 13.23 32.95 21.77
N ASP A 249 14.28 33.58 21.24
CA ASP A 249 14.41 33.83 19.80
C ASP A 249 14.56 32.49 19.03
N ALA A 250 15.37 31.59 19.53
CA ALA A 250 15.55 30.25 18.94
C ALA A 250 14.28 29.38 19.06
N LYS A 251 13.52 29.52 20.15
CA LYS A 251 12.24 28.87 20.33
C LYS A 251 11.18 29.44 19.38
N ALA A 252 11.11 30.78 19.28
CA ALA A 252 10.15 31.46 18.40
C ALA A 252 10.41 31.11 16.92
N GLN A 253 11.65 30.88 16.56
CA GLN A 253 11.99 30.40 15.22
C GLN A 253 11.55 28.94 15.00
N ARG A 254 11.83 28.04 15.95
CA ARG A 254 11.39 26.63 15.90
C ARG A 254 9.87 26.49 15.94
N ASP A 255 9.18 27.28 16.77
CA ASP A 255 7.71 27.30 16.85
C ASP A 255 7.09 27.85 15.55
N ARG A 256 7.81 28.73 14.82
CA ARG A 256 7.40 29.18 13.49
C ARG A 256 7.57 28.06 12.46
N GLU A 257 8.72 27.44 12.41
CA GLU A 257 9.01 26.31 11.51
C GLU A 257 8.06 25.13 11.77
N TYR A 258 7.77 24.84 13.04
CA TYR A 258 6.82 23.80 13.43
C TYR A 258 5.37 24.16 13.06
N ARG A 259 4.95 25.43 13.30
CA ARG A 259 3.62 25.93 12.87
C ARG A 259 3.51 25.97 11.35
N ASP A 260 4.56 26.34 10.65
CA ASP A 260 4.60 26.33 9.20
C ASP A 260 4.53 24.90 8.66
N ALA A 261 5.24 23.96 9.28
CA ALA A 261 5.16 22.53 8.93
C ALA A 261 3.78 21.94 9.24
N ILE A 262 3.16 22.30 10.36
CA ILE A 262 1.78 21.90 10.70
C ILE A 262 0.76 22.66 9.82
N ALA A 263 0.96 23.96 9.54
CA ALA A 263 0.09 24.71 8.63
C ALA A 263 0.15 24.19 7.20
N LEU A 264 1.34 23.73 6.75
CA LEU A 264 1.48 22.99 5.49
C LEU A 264 0.77 21.63 5.54
N LYS A 265 0.91 20.89 6.65
CA LYS A 265 0.14 19.65 6.89
C LYS A 265 -1.36 19.93 7.00
N ASN A 266 -1.77 21.00 7.70
CA ASN A 266 -3.19 21.37 7.91
C ASN A 266 -3.83 21.97 6.66
N LYS A 267 -3.08 22.64 5.76
CA LYS A 267 -3.58 23.05 4.44
C LYS A 267 -3.89 21.87 3.51
N GLN A 268 -3.36 20.69 3.80
CA GLN A 268 -3.66 19.47 3.05
C GLN A 268 -4.80 18.66 3.70
N ILE A 269 -5.43 19.14 4.78
CA ILE A 269 -6.34 18.34 5.59
C ILE A 269 -7.64 19.10 5.82
N ASP A 270 -8.65 18.84 5.00
CA ASP A 270 -10.04 18.98 5.39
C ASP A 270 -10.29 17.94 6.51
N ILE A 271 -10.47 18.42 7.74
CA ILE A 271 -10.01 17.79 8.99
C ILE A 271 -10.54 16.36 9.25
N HIS A 272 -11.61 15.94 8.59
CA HIS A 272 -12.17 14.60 8.81
C HIS A 272 -11.92 13.63 7.63
N ALA A 273 -12.11 14.07 6.40
CA ALA A 273 -11.93 13.23 5.20
C ALA A 273 -10.45 12.98 4.87
N GLU A 274 -9.59 13.94 5.19
CA GLU A 274 -8.16 13.87 4.88
C GLU A 274 -7.33 13.19 5.98
N LEU A 275 -7.69 13.33 7.27
CA LEU A 275 -7.13 12.49 8.34
C LEU A 275 -7.41 11.01 8.07
N THR A 276 -8.62 10.70 7.60
CA THR A 276 -9.00 9.34 7.20
C THR A 276 -8.16 8.87 6.01
N LYS A 277 -7.94 9.74 5.00
CA LYS A 277 -7.09 9.41 3.84
C LYS A 277 -5.62 9.24 4.22
N ALA A 278 -5.08 10.13 5.05
CA ALA A 278 -3.68 10.06 5.48
C ALA A 278 -3.44 8.86 6.42
N GLY A 279 -4.35 8.60 7.35
CA GLY A 279 -4.33 7.43 8.23
C GLY A 279 -4.44 6.13 7.42
N TYR A 280 -5.33 6.10 6.43
CA TYR A 280 -5.46 4.95 5.54
C TYR A 280 -4.21 4.74 4.68
N ALA A 281 -3.64 5.81 4.11
CA ALA A 281 -2.41 5.72 3.33
C ALA A 281 -1.21 5.26 4.17
N ALA A 282 -1.10 5.73 5.42
CA ALA A 282 -0.10 5.26 6.37
C ALA A 282 -0.31 3.78 6.72
N ALA A 283 -1.56 3.38 6.99
CA ALA A 283 -1.92 1.98 7.26
C ALA A 283 -1.59 1.07 6.08
N VAL A 284 -1.86 1.48 4.85
CA VAL A 284 -1.49 0.74 3.64
C VAL A 284 0.02 0.55 3.53
N LYS A 285 0.82 1.60 3.77
CA LYS A 285 2.28 1.50 3.76
C LYS A 285 2.80 0.52 4.82
N ILE A 286 2.29 0.64 6.04
CA ILE A 286 2.66 -0.21 7.17
C ILE A 286 2.24 -1.66 6.89
N ALA A 287 1.01 -1.88 6.43
CA ALA A 287 0.51 -3.20 6.09
C ALA A 287 1.31 -3.87 4.96
N LYS A 288 1.70 -3.10 3.93
CA LYS A 288 2.59 -3.59 2.86
C LYS A 288 3.98 -3.95 3.37
N ALA A 289 4.57 -3.13 4.23
CA ALA A 289 5.87 -3.41 4.83
C ALA A 289 5.80 -4.65 5.72
N TYR A 290 4.75 -4.78 6.54
CA TYR A 290 4.51 -5.95 7.38
C TYR A 290 4.29 -7.23 6.56
N SER A 291 3.51 -7.16 5.49
CA SER A 291 3.29 -8.25 4.54
C SER A 291 4.60 -8.76 3.91
N LYS A 292 5.50 -7.85 3.54
CA LYS A 292 6.84 -8.20 3.04
C LYS A 292 7.70 -8.91 4.09
N GLN A 293 7.63 -8.48 5.35
CA GLN A 293 8.37 -9.09 6.47
C GLN A 293 7.83 -10.49 6.81
N LYS A 294 6.51 -10.69 6.72
CA LYS A 294 5.86 -11.97 6.98
C LYS A 294 6.20 -13.06 5.96
N LYS A 295 6.96 -12.75 4.90
CA LYS A 295 7.26 -13.68 3.80
C LYS A 295 6.02 -14.45 3.36
N VAL A 296 4.92 -13.73 3.16
CA VAL A 296 3.74 -14.31 2.55
C VAL A 296 4.19 -14.77 1.17
N LYS A 297 4.37 -16.06 1.01
CA LYS A 297 4.72 -16.69 -0.26
C LYS A 297 3.50 -16.56 -1.17
N TYR A 298 3.35 -15.39 -1.82
CA TYR A 298 2.62 -15.41 -3.07
C TYR A 298 3.40 -16.37 -3.97
N LYS A 299 2.73 -17.36 -4.49
CA LYS A 299 3.13 -17.82 -5.79
C LYS A 299 2.78 -16.66 -6.73
N VAL A 300 3.65 -15.65 -6.79
CA VAL A 300 3.74 -14.80 -7.98
C VAL A 300 4.02 -15.82 -9.06
N TYR A 301 3.00 -16.16 -9.79
CA TYR A 301 3.19 -16.98 -10.97
C TYR A 301 4.02 -16.11 -11.90
N ASN A 302 5.31 -16.42 -11.99
CA ASN A 302 6.16 -15.82 -12.98
C ASN A 302 5.41 -15.89 -14.30
N ILE A 303 5.11 -14.75 -14.83
CA ILE A 303 4.66 -14.60 -16.20
C ILE A 303 5.93 -14.82 -17.02
N LEU A 304 6.13 -16.07 -17.44
CA LEU A 304 7.22 -16.43 -18.35
C LEU A 304 6.97 -15.85 -19.71
#